data_c035656a0f6683f927801bb351fa872d
#
_entry.id   c035656a0f6683f927801bb351fa872d
#
_cell.length_a   1.000
_cell.length_b   1.000
_cell.length_c   1.000
_cell.angle_alpha   90.00
_cell.angle_beta   90.00
_cell.angle_gamma   90.00
#
_symmetry.space_group_name_H-M   'P 1'
#
loop_
_entity.id
_entity.type
_entity.pdbx_description
1 polymer ?
#
loop_
_entity_poly.entity_id
_entity_poly.type
_entity_poly.pdbx_seq_one_letter_code
_entity_poly.pdbx_strand_id
1 'polypeptide(L)'
;MKVLIAPCSYKGTIGCNQIASAMACGLKLAMPSASIDMCPIADGGDGTLDALHTAIGGRMQFVTVNGPMSELVEAPWLKLGNMAIVELASASGLALLKGRLNAIEAHTQGLGQVIAAAAQDSDIAEIVICLGGSASTDGGSGLLTALGAKFSKADGTEIKLGALELGLISSCAQIWLPALSNLKISVAVDVKNPLLGPDGAAYVYAPQKGATEAMIAQLDVALTHYADHLEKITTRSVRHLPGAGAAGGTAFGIACLLGAEIISGFDWISSLIQLHKRVQSADVVVTGEGRLDGQTLSGKAIGQLATLCKLHGKPLYVLPASCTQQDDWTAVGVTKVMPVVESGQLATVNDVVKTMRLLFSEF
;
A
#
# COMPACT_ATOMS: atom_id res chain seq x y z
N MET A 1 -23.98 -23.31 -2.20
CA MET A 1 -23.12 -22.53 -1.29
C MET A 1 -22.36 -21.47 -2.07
N LYS A 2 -22.41 -20.22 -1.64
CA LYS A 2 -21.65 -19.09 -2.21
C LYS A 2 -20.43 -18.79 -1.32
N VAL A 3 -19.23 -18.89 -1.87
CA VAL A 3 -17.97 -18.66 -1.16
C VAL A 3 -17.32 -17.39 -1.66
N LEU A 4 -17.05 -16.45 -0.74
CA LEU A 4 -16.23 -15.26 -1.01
C LEU A 4 -14.76 -15.64 -0.76
N ILE A 5 -13.92 -15.50 -1.78
CA ILE A 5 -12.48 -15.72 -1.72
C ILE A 5 -11.77 -14.34 -1.74
N ALA A 6 -11.26 -13.92 -0.58
CA ALA A 6 -10.76 -12.58 -0.34
C ALA A 6 -9.33 -12.59 0.24
N PRO A 7 -8.32 -13.17 -0.44
CA PRO A 7 -6.96 -13.22 0.07
C PRO A 7 -6.20 -11.91 -0.13
N CYS A 8 -5.20 -11.68 0.74
CA CYS A 8 -4.08 -10.78 0.50
C CYS A 8 -2.93 -11.53 -0.23
N SER A 9 -1.92 -10.80 -0.70
CA SER A 9 -0.70 -11.39 -1.24
C SER A 9 0.10 -12.13 -0.15
N TYR A 10 0.77 -13.22 -0.51
CA TYR A 10 1.83 -13.80 0.32
C TYR A 10 3.13 -13.05 0.01
N LYS A 11 3.35 -11.94 0.74
CA LYS A 11 4.42 -10.99 0.46
C LYS A 11 5.75 -11.67 0.14
N GLY A 12 6.35 -11.31 -0.99
CA GLY A 12 7.63 -11.85 -1.46
C GLY A 12 7.58 -13.23 -2.12
N THR A 13 6.38 -13.89 -2.22
CA THR A 13 6.26 -15.24 -2.81
C THR A 13 5.16 -15.37 -3.85
N ILE A 14 3.89 -15.15 -3.48
CA ILE A 14 2.74 -15.38 -4.38
C ILE A 14 1.82 -14.15 -4.38
N GLY A 15 1.51 -13.63 -5.56
CA GLY A 15 0.58 -12.52 -5.73
C GLY A 15 -0.86 -12.88 -5.36
N CYS A 16 -1.67 -11.88 -4.97
CA CYS A 16 -3.05 -12.08 -4.51
C CYS A 16 -3.93 -12.77 -5.54
N ASN A 17 -3.73 -12.48 -6.84
CA ASN A 17 -4.48 -13.10 -7.95
C ASN A 17 -4.19 -14.60 -8.10
N GLN A 18 -2.92 -14.97 -7.95
CA GLN A 18 -2.51 -16.38 -8.00
C GLN A 18 -3.08 -17.14 -6.81
N ILE A 19 -3.10 -16.51 -5.62
CA ILE A 19 -3.70 -17.13 -4.41
C ILE A 19 -5.20 -17.28 -4.59
N ALA A 20 -5.90 -16.24 -5.04
CA ALA A 20 -7.34 -16.30 -5.28
C ALA A 20 -7.71 -17.38 -6.29
N SER A 21 -6.96 -17.49 -7.39
CA SER A 21 -7.16 -18.53 -8.41
C SER A 21 -6.86 -19.93 -7.87
N ALA A 22 -5.82 -20.09 -7.06
CA ALA A 22 -5.48 -21.36 -6.42
C ALA A 22 -6.58 -21.80 -5.43
N MET A 23 -7.06 -20.86 -4.59
CA MET A 23 -8.18 -21.12 -3.69
C MET A 23 -9.45 -21.51 -4.45
N ALA A 24 -9.77 -20.79 -5.54
CA ALA A 24 -10.92 -21.11 -6.39
C ALA A 24 -10.80 -22.51 -7.03
N CYS A 25 -9.62 -22.87 -7.51
CA CYS A 25 -9.34 -24.20 -8.06
C CYS A 25 -9.54 -25.29 -6.99
N GLY A 26 -8.94 -25.13 -5.80
CA GLY A 26 -9.07 -26.09 -4.70
C GLY A 26 -10.52 -26.26 -4.25
N LEU A 27 -11.29 -25.18 -4.16
CA LEU A 27 -12.71 -25.21 -3.86
C LEU A 27 -13.50 -25.98 -4.92
N LYS A 28 -13.27 -25.72 -6.20
CA LYS A 28 -13.97 -26.42 -7.29
C LYS A 28 -13.66 -27.93 -7.35
N LEU A 29 -12.46 -28.34 -6.95
CA LEU A 29 -12.09 -29.75 -6.83
C LEU A 29 -12.83 -30.45 -5.69
N ALA A 30 -13.13 -29.78 -4.59
CA ALA A 30 -13.90 -30.32 -3.47
C ALA A 30 -15.41 -30.19 -3.68
N MET A 31 -15.85 -29.03 -4.17
CA MET A 31 -17.26 -28.67 -4.33
C MET A 31 -17.53 -28.07 -5.72
N PRO A 32 -17.72 -28.88 -6.77
CA PRO A 32 -17.90 -28.38 -8.14
C PRO A 32 -19.10 -27.43 -8.31
N SER A 33 -20.15 -27.59 -7.49
CA SER A 33 -21.37 -26.76 -7.54
C SER A 33 -21.26 -25.44 -6.76
N ALA A 34 -20.17 -25.18 -6.03
CA ALA A 34 -20.01 -23.94 -5.27
C ALA A 34 -19.97 -22.71 -6.21
N SER A 35 -20.72 -21.67 -5.85
CA SER A 35 -20.60 -20.34 -6.48
C SER A 35 -19.42 -19.59 -5.84
N ILE A 36 -18.55 -19.04 -6.67
CA ILE A 36 -17.33 -18.37 -6.22
C ILE A 36 -17.44 -16.87 -6.54
N ASP A 37 -17.18 -16.04 -5.53
CA ASP A 37 -16.94 -14.62 -5.67
C ASP A 37 -15.45 -14.35 -5.34
N MET A 38 -14.62 -14.08 -6.37
CA MET A 38 -13.21 -13.76 -6.18
C MET A 38 -13.06 -12.26 -5.96
N CYS A 39 -12.59 -11.89 -4.79
CA CYS A 39 -12.40 -10.51 -4.39
C CYS A 39 -11.14 -10.36 -3.53
N PRO A 40 -9.92 -10.49 -4.12
CA PRO A 40 -8.71 -10.21 -3.39
C PRO A 40 -8.77 -8.85 -2.71
N ILE A 41 -8.22 -8.76 -1.51
CA ILE A 41 -8.20 -7.54 -0.70
C ILE A 41 -6.76 -7.03 -0.54
N ALA A 42 -6.65 -5.73 -0.34
CA ALA A 42 -5.39 -5.05 -0.11
C ALA A 42 -5.58 -3.92 0.92
N ASP A 43 -4.48 -3.40 1.41
CA ASP A 43 -4.41 -2.34 2.41
C ASP A 43 -3.75 -1.06 1.88
N GLY A 44 -3.69 -0.88 0.56
CA GLY A 44 -2.97 0.24 -0.06
C GLY A 44 -1.46 -0.02 -0.22
N GLY A 45 -0.99 -1.22 0.12
CA GLY A 45 0.39 -1.65 -0.06
C GLY A 45 0.64 -2.34 -1.41
N ASP A 46 1.75 -3.08 -1.45
CA ASP A 46 2.20 -3.85 -2.62
C ASP A 46 1.14 -4.85 -3.08
N GLY A 47 0.79 -4.80 -4.38
CA GLY A 47 -0.21 -5.65 -5.02
C GLY A 47 -1.65 -5.12 -4.96
N THR A 48 -1.86 -3.87 -4.52
CA THR A 48 -3.17 -3.24 -4.48
C THR A 48 -3.81 -3.12 -5.86
N LEU A 49 -3.03 -2.74 -6.89
CA LEU A 49 -3.55 -2.63 -8.27
C LEU A 49 -4.03 -3.98 -8.80
N ASP A 50 -3.28 -5.04 -8.57
CA ASP A 50 -3.64 -6.39 -8.98
C ASP A 50 -4.91 -6.88 -8.27
N ALA A 51 -5.02 -6.62 -6.96
CA ALA A 51 -6.20 -6.96 -6.18
C ALA A 51 -7.44 -6.25 -6.71
N LEU A 52 -7.37 -4.94 -6.94
CA LEU A 52 -8.46 -4.15 -7.48
C LEU A 52 -8.84 -4.58 -8.90
N HIS A 53 -7.84 -4.76 -9.78
CA HIS A 53 -8.08 -5.21 -11.15
C HIS A 53 -8.82 -6.56 -11.19
N THR A 54 -8.46 -7.49 -10.29
CA THR A 54 -9.15 -8.79 -10.20
C THR A 54 -10.57 -8.65 -9.64
N ALA A 55 -10.77 -7.82 -8.62
CA ALA A 55 -12.04 -7.70 -7.91
C ALA A 55 -13.11 -6.95 -8.72
N ILE A 56 -12.71 -5.91 -9.47
CA ILE A 56 -13.62 -4.97 -10.13
C ILE A 56 -13.25 -4.61 -11.56
N GLY A 57 -12.16 -5.17 -12.11
CA GLY A 57 -11.71 -4.87 -13.47
C GLY A 57 -10.98 -3.53 -13.58
N GLY A 58 -11.19 -2.84 -14.69
CA GLY A 58 -10.46 -1.62 -15.05
C GLY A 58 -9.40 -1.89 -16.12
N ARG A 59 -8.61 -0.88 -16.47
CA ARG A 59 -7.55 -0.99 -17.48
C ARG A 59 -6.19 -0.68 -16.87
N MET A 60 -5.32 -1.67 -16.83
CA MET A 60 -3.93 -1.47 -16.45
C MET A 60 -3.21 -0.67 -17.54
N GLN A 61 -2.51 0.37 -17.13
CA GLN A 61 -1.63 1.19 -17.95
C GLN A 61 -0.21 1.06 -17.42
N PHE A 62 0.79 1.22 -18.27
CA PHE A 62 2.20 1.06 -17.89
C PHE A 62 3.01 2.25 -18.36
N VAL A 63 3.98 2.66 -17.57
CA VAL A 63 4.91 3.74 -17.90
C VAL A 63 6.32 3.41 -17.39
N THR A 64 7.34 3.72 -18.18
CA THR A 64 8.73 3.59 -17.74
C THR A 64 9.11 4.82 -16.95
N VAL A 65 9.56 4.63 -15.70
CA VAL A 65 9.90 5.68 -14.74
C VAL A 65 11.21 5.38 -14.04
N ASN A 66 11.72 6.35 -13.28
CA ASN A 66 12.86 6.14 -12.39
C ASN A 66 12.44 5.35 -11.17
N GLY A 67 13.13 4.24 -10.89
CA GLY A 67 13.01 3.50 -9.65
C GLY A 67 13.57 4.26 -8.44
N PRO A 68 13.54 3.66 -7.25
CA PRO A 68 13.93 4.34 -6.02
C PRO A 68 15.41 4.75 -5.94
N MET A 69 16.28 4.18 -6.78
CA MET A 69 17.70 4.52 -6.94
C MET A 69 18.01 4.98 -8.37
N SER A 70 17.04 5.56 -9.07
CA SER A 70 17.13 6.11 -10.43
C SER A 70 17.34 5.08 -11.56
N GLU A 71 17.28 3.76 -11.28
CA GLU A 71 17.19 2.75 -12.33
C GLU A 71 15.82 2.84 -13.03
N LEU A 72 15.77 2.46 -14.32
CA LEU A 72 14.50 2.45 -15.04
C LEU A 72 13.66 1.23 -14.64
N VAL A 73 12.41 1.48 -14.33
CA VAL A 73 11.41 0.46 -14.00
C VAL A 73 10.13 0.70 -14.79
N GLU A 74 9.43 -0.36 -15.15
CA GLU A 74 8.08 -0.28 -15.70
C GLU A 74 7.09 -0.31 -14.55
N ALA A 75 6.34 0.77 -14.38
CA ALA A 75 5.38 0.93 -13.28
C ALA A 75 3.94 0.98 -13.82
N PRO A 76 3.03 0.14 -13.28
CA PRO A 76 1.62 0.16 -13.62
C PRO A 76 0.85 1.25 -12.88
N TRP A 77 -0.29 1.64 -13.46
CA TRP A 77 -1.39 2.30 -12.79
C TRP A 77 -2.72 1.77 -13.34
N LEU A 78 -3.79 1.84 -12.54
CA LEU A 78 -5.09 1.31 -12.90
C LEU A 78 -6.06 2.44 -13.25
N LYS A 79 -6.59 2.44 -14.48
CA LYS A 79 -7.70 3.32 -14.88
C LYS A 79 -9.03 2.63 -14.58
N LEU A 80 -9.83 3.26 -13.72
CA LEU A 80 -11.17 2.81 -13.36
C LEU A 80 -12.17 3.95 -13.59
N GLY A 81 -12.84 3.94 -14.74
CA GLY A 81 -13.68 5.08 -15.15
C GLY A 81 -12.85 6.36 -15.31
N ASN A 82 -13.19 7.40 -14.56
CA ASN A 82 -12.45 8.66 -14.50
C ASN A 82 -11.43 8.75 -13.35
N MET A 83 -11.15 7.66 -12.70
CA MET A 83 -10.18 7.57 -11.60
C MET A 83 -8.91 6.87 -12.06
N ALA A 84 -7.75 7.39 -11.69
CA ALA A 84 -6.47 6.71 -11.75
C ALA A 84 -6.07 6.25 -10.35
N ILE A 85 -5.70 4.98 -10.21
CA ILE A 85 -5.17 4.42 -8.97
C ILE A 85 -3.69 4.13 -9.19
N VAL A 86 -2.84 4.70 -8.35
CA VAL A 86 -1.39 4.62 -8.45
C VAL A 86 -0.84 3.97 -7.18
N GLU A 87 0.09 3.03 -7.34
CA GLU A 87 0.72 2.32 -6.25
C GLU A 87 2.19 2.72 -6.12
N LEU A 88 2.57 3.25 -4.96
CA LEU A 88 3.94 3.65 -4.68
C LEU A 88 4.93 2.49 -4.84
N ALA A 89 4.55 1.30 -4.36
CA ALA A 89 5.41 0.12 -4.36
C ALA A 89 5.91 -0.25 -5.76
N SER A 90 5.13 0.01 -6.80
CA SER A 90 5.46 -0.31 -8.19
C SER A 90 6.53 0.60 -8.80
N ALA A 91 6.68 1.84 -8.29
CA ALA A 91 7.60 2.84 -8.85
C ALA A 91 8.74 3.22 -7.89
N SER A 92 8.48 3.21 -6.58
CA SER A 92 9.41 3.68 -5.54
C SER A 92 9.43 2.72 -4.33
N GLY A 93 9.15 1.43 -4.58
CA GLY A 93 9.00 0.42 -3.55
C GLY A 93 10.28 -0.20 -3.05
N LEU A 94 10.24 -0.69 -1.80
CA LEU A 94 11.35 -1.36 -1.14
C LEU A 94 11.78 -2.66 -1.87
N ALA A 95 10.81 -3.39 -2.46
CA ALA A 95 11.07 -4.62 -3.20
C ALA A 95 11.94 -4.39 -4.44
N LEU A 96 11.87 -3.20 -5.06
CA LEU A 96 12.68 -2.83 -6.22
C LEU A 96 14.18 -2.76 -5.90
N LEU A 97 14.53 -2.50 -4.63
CA LEU A 97 15.93 -2.45 -4.18
C LEU A 97 16.61 -3.82 -4.18
N LYS A 98 15.86 -4.92 -4.22
CA LYS A 98 16.41 -6.30 -4.24
C LYS A 98 17.43 -6.53 -3.11
N GLY A 99 17.13 -6.02 -1.91
CA GLY A 99 17.98 -6.12 -0.72
C GLY A 99 19.08 -5.06 -0.60
N ARG A 100 19.29 -4.18 -1.58
CA ARG A 100 20.25 -3.05 -1.53
C ARG A 100 19.62 -1.85 -0.84
N LEU A 101 19.32 -1.98 0.45
CA LEU A 101 18.63 -0.96 1.24
C LEU A 101 19.44 0.32 1.35
N ASN A 102 18.78 1.48 1.14
CA ASN A 102 19.39 2.80 1.29
C ASN A 102 18.34 3.86 1.66
N ALA A 103 18.11 4.04 2.95
CA ALA A 103 17.13 4.98 3.48
C ALA A 103 17.45 6.46 3.19
N ILE A 104 18.70 6.76 2.86
CA ILE A 104 19.21 8.14 2.64
C ILE A 104 18.99 8.58 1.18
N GLU A 105 19.35 7.73 0.23
CA GLU A 105 19.37 8.10 -1.19
C GLU A 105 18.10 7.70 -1.95
N ALA A 106 17.38 6.68 -1.44
CA ALA A 106 16.14 6.26 -2.07
C ALA A 106 15.12 7.41 -2.12
N HIS A 107 14.42 7.53 -3.25
CA HIS A 107 13.55 8.66 -3.54
C HIS A 107 12.24 8.25 -4.22
N THR A 108 11.28 9.18 -4.23
CA THR A 108 9.92 8.98 -4.76
C THR A 108 9.72 9.53 -6.18
N GLN A 109 10.77 9.89 -6.91
CA GLN A 109 10.63 10.54 -8.22
C GLN A 109 9.77 9.74 -9.20
N GLY A 110 9.96 8.42 -9.26
CA GLY A 110 9.20 7.55 -10.16
C GLY A 110 7.70 7.57 -9.88
N LEU A 111 7.29 7.61 -8.61
CA LEU A 111 5.89 7.77 -8.26
C LEU A 111 5.30 9.07 -8.85
N GLY A 112 6.03 10.17 -8.78
CA GLY A 112 5.61 11.43 -9.40
C GLY A 112 5.49 11.34 -10.91
N GLN A 113 6.38 10.59 -11.56
CA GLN A 113 6.33 10.35 -13.01
C GLN A 113 5.11 9.50 -13.40
N VAL A 114 4.73 8.48 -12.61
CA VAL A 114 3.48 7.72 -12.82
C VAL A 114 2.26 8.63 -12.71
N ILE A 115 2.21 9.48 -11.67
CA ILE A 115 1.13 10.45 -11.47
C ILE A 115 1.06 11.43 -12.65
N ALA A 116 2.20 11.93 -13.12
CA ALA A 116 2.27 12.81 -14.28
C ALA A 116 1.74 12.14 -15.55
N ALA A 117 2.08 10.85 -15.77
CA ALA A 117 1.58 10.07 -16.90
C ALA A 117 0.06 9.84 -16.81
N ALA A 118 -0.46 9.49 -15.63
CA ALA A 118 -1.89 9.31 -15.41
C ALA A 118 -2.66 10.64 -15.63
N ALA A 119 -2.09 11.76 -15.22
CA ALA A 119 -2.68 13.09 -15.37
C ALA A 119 -2.76 13.58 -16.85
N GLN A 120 -1.99 12.97 -17.77
CA GLN A 120 -2.08 13.27 -19.21
C GLN A 120 -3.34 12.67 -19.86
N ASP A 121 -3.98 11.70 -19.23
CA ASP A 121 -5.23 11.12 -19.71
C ASP A 121 -6.39 12.07 -19.36
N SER A 122 -6.97 12.72 -20.37
CA SER A 122 -8.00 13.75 -20.22
C SER A 122 -9.30 13.25 -19.59
N ASP A 123 -9.53 11.93 -19.55
CA ASP A 123 -10.70 11.34 -18.90
C ASP A 123 -10.52 11.27 -17.37
N ILE A 124 -9.30 11.39 -16.86
CA ILE A 124 -9.04 11.31 -15.44
C ILE A 124 -9.41 12.61 -14.72
N ALA A 125 -10.23 12.48 -13.69
CA ALA A 125 -10.64 13.57 -12.81
C ALA A 125 -10.17 13.38 -11.36
N GLU A 126 -9.79 12.15 -11.00
CA GLU A 126 -9.34 11.80 -9.65
C GLU A 126 -8.12 10.87 -9.69
N ILE A 127 -7.14 11.13 -8.83
CA ILE A 127 -5.99 10.24 -8.62
C ILE A 127 -5.97 9.82 -7.16
N VAL A 128 -5.97 8.51 -6.91
CA VAL A 128 -5.79 7.93 -5.58
C VAL A 128 -4.42 7.25 -5.52
N ILE A 129 -3.60 7.66 -4.56
CA ILE A 129 -2.22 7.21 -4.39
C ILE A 129 -2.15 6.27 -3.20
N CYS A 130 -1.86 5.00 -3.44
CA CYS A 130 -1.68 3.98 -2.43
C CYS A 130 -0.23 3.99 -1.93
N LEU A 131 0.00 4.28 -0.65
CA LEU A 131 1.32 4.60 -0.10
C LEU A 131 1.96 3.48 0.73
N GLY A 132 1.71 2.20 0.42
CA GLY A 132 2.39 1.08 1.09
C GLY A 132 3.74 0.73 0.45
N GLY A 133 4.62 0.06 1.20
CA GLY A 133 5.82 -0.59 0.69
C GLY A 133 6.96 0.32 0.24
N SER A 134 7.06 1.58 0.69
CA SER A 134 8.06 2.56 0.24
C SER A 134 9.51 2.21 0.57
N ALA A 135 10.44 2.53 -0.35
CA ALA A 135 11.88 2.46 -0.16
C ALA A 135 12.48 3.71 0.51
N SER A 136 11.85 4.86 0.30
CA SER A 136 12.39 6.19 0.62
C SER A 136 11.95 6.74 1.97
N THR A 137 12.66 7.78 2.43
CA THR A 137 12.31 8.64 3.57
C THR A 137 12.43 10.12 3.17
N ASP A 138 12.15 10.41 1.91
CA ASP A 138 12.37 11.71 1.27
C ASP A 138 11.20 12.70 1.40
N GLY A 139 10.22 12.41 2.27
CA GLY A 139 9.07 13.29 2.46
C GLY A 139 8.20 13.50 1.21
N GLY A 140 8.38 12.67 0.17
CA GLY A 140 7.73 12.86 -1.12
C GLY A 140 8.38 13.93 -2.00
N SER A 141 9.56 14.46 -1.64
CA SER A 141 10.21 15.54 -2.39
C SER A 141 10.51 15.16 -3.83
N GLY A 142 10.97 13.91 -4.07
CA GLY A 142 11.22 13.41 -5.42
C GLY A 142 9.96 13.38 -6.28
N LEU A 143 8.84 12.89 -5.73
CA LEU A 143 7.53 12.90 -6.36
C LEU A 143 7.11 14.35 -6.72
N LEU A 144 7.18 15.25 -5.76
CA LEU A 144 6.76 16.63 -5.94
C LEU A 144 7.63 17.36 -6.97
N THR A 145 8.93 17.07 -7.00
CA THR A 145 9.84 17.57 -8.05
C THR A 145 9.42 17.08 -9.44
N ALA A 146 9.08 15.81 -9.59
CA ALA A 146 8.58 15.28 -10.87
C ALA A 146 7.25 15.93 -11.31
N LEU A 147 6.46 16.43 -10.37
CA LEU A 147 5.21 17.14 -10.63
C LEU A 147 5.38 18.67 -10.83
N GLY A 148 6.57 19.20 -10.64
CA GLY A 148 6.88 20.61 -10.92
C GLY A 148 7.24 21.46 -9.70
N ALA A 149 7.38 20.89 -8.51
CA ALA A 149 7.96 21.61 -7.38
C ALA A 149 9.48 21.79 -7.59
N LYS A 150 10.00 22.98 -7.28
CA LYS A 150 11.43 23.26 -7.29
C LYS A 150 11.89 23.62 -5.88
N PHE A 151 12.66 22.74 -5.29
CA PHE A 151 13.29 22.94 -3.99
C PHE A 151 14.71 23.45 -4.19
N SER A 152 15.05 24.58 -3.58
CA SER A 152 16.38 25.21 -3.73
C SER A 152 17.05 25.44 -2.40
N LYS A 153 18.40 25.35 -2.41
CA LYS A 153 19.29 25.70 -1.31
C LYS A 153 19.42 27.21 -1.17
N ALA A 154 20.10 27.67 -0.13
CA ALA A 154 20.33 29.10 0.13
C ALA A 154 21.16 29.80 -0.97
N ASP A 155 21.98 29.05 -1.69
CA ASP A 155 22.75 29.55 -2.83
C ASP A 155 21.99 29.58 -4.15
N GLY A 156 20.70 29.18 -4.14
CA GLY A 156 19.82 29.11 -5.31
C GLY A 156 19.95 27.83 -6.14
N THR A 157 20.86 26.91 -5.82
CA THR A 157 20.98 25.63 -6.50
C THR A 157 19.85 24.70 -6.07
N GLU A 158 19.37 23.86 -6.99
CA GLU A 158 18.35 22.84 -6.65
C GLU A 158 18.92 21.76 -5.73
N ILE A 159 18.09 21.23 -4.83
CA ILE A 159 18.46 20.06 -4.02
C ILE A 159 18.57 18.81 -4.91
N LYS A 160 19.37 17.85 -4.47
CA LYS A 160 19.40 16.51 -5.08
C LYS A 160 18.24 15.67 -4.56
N LEU A 161 17.99 14.55 -5.20
CA LEU A 161 17.08 13.53 -4.69
C LEU A 161 17.68 12.88 -3.42
N GLY A 162 16.79 12.42 -2.53
CA GLY A 162 17.17 11.76 -1.30
C GLY A 162 16.81 12.53 -0.04
N ALA A 163 16.80 11.82 1.07
CA ALA A 163 16.20 12.30 2.31
C ALA A 163 16.97 13.41 3.01
N LEU A 164 18.32 13.33 3.04
CA LEU A 164 19.13 14.34 3.77
C LEU A 164 19.18 15.70 3.07
N GLU A 165 18.91 15.74 1.78
CA GLU A 165 18.84 17.02 1.02
C GLU A 165 17.67 17.89 1.51
N LEU A 166 16.67 17.31 2.16
CA LEU A 166 15.54 18.04 2.76
C LEU A 166 16.00 19.05 3.82
N GLY A 167 17.08 18.75 4.55
CA GLY A 167 17.69 19.66 5.53
C GLY A 167 18.38 20.88 4.93
N LEU A 168 18.55 20.94 3.61
CA LEU A 168 19.20 22.04 2.89
C LEU A 168 18.21 22.97 2.18
N ILE A 169 16.91 22.68 2.24
CA ILE A 169 15.88 23.48 1.58
C ILE A 169 15.79 24.88 2.20
N SER A 170 15.90 25.89 1.37
CA SER A 170 15.74 27.30 1.74
C SER A 170 14.52 27.93 1.05
N SER A 171 14.10 27.40 -0.10
CA SER A 171 12.91 27.88 -0.82
C SER A 171 12.24 26.75 -1.60
N CYS A 172 10.95 26.94 -1.90
CA CYS A 172 10.17 26.06 -2.75
C CYS A 172 9.32 26.89 -3.71
N ALA A 173 9.53 26.71 -5.01
CA ALA A 173 8.64 27.23 -6.05
C ALA A 173 7.72 26.13 -6.55
N GLN A 174 6.44 26.45 -6.74
CA GLN A 174 5.39 25.53 -7.17
C GLN A 174 5.01 25.83 -8.62
N ILE A 175 5.67 25.17 -9.57
CA ILE A 175 5.43 25.31 -11.00
C ILE A 175 4.79 23.99 -11.47
N TRP A 176 3.55 23.76 -11.04
CA TRP A 176 2.85 22.50 -11.29
C TRP A 176 2.64 22.23 -12.77
N LEU A 177 2.66 20.94 -13.14
CA LEU A 177 2.24 20.51 -14.45
C LEU A 177 0.77 20.93 -14.68
N PRO A 178 0.43 21.54 -15.83
CA PRO A 178 -0.94 22.00 -16.11
C PRO A 178 -2.00 20.90 -15.96
N ALA A 179 -1.62 19.66 -16.28
CA ALA A 179 -2.50 18.50 -16.15
C ALA A 179 -3.00 18.22 -14.71
N LEU A 180 -2.34 18.79 -13.68
CA LEU A 180 -2.77 18.61 -12.28
C LEU A 180 -3.84 19.58 -11.81
N SER A 181 -4.10 20.67 -12.56
CA SER A 181 -4.87 21.82 -12.05
C SER A 181 -6.32 21.53 -11.66
N ASN A 182 -6.93 20.49 -12.24
CA ASN A 182 -8.33 20.14 -12.01
C ASN A 182 -8.51 18.73 -11.42
N LEU A 183 -7.43 18.11 -10.97
CA LEU A 183 -7.48 16.75 -10.43
C LEU A 183 -7.74 16.77 -8.92
N LYS A 184 -8.67 15.95 -8.48
CA LYS A 184 -8.78 15.58 -7.07
C LYS A 184 -7.71 14.55 -6.78
N ILE A 185 -6.89 14.81 -5.76
CA ILE A 185 -5.82 13.89 -5.33
C ILE A 185 -6.09 13.45 -3.90
N SER A 186 -6.03 12.14 -3.66
CA SER A 186 -6.15 11.54 -2.34
C SER A 186 -5.01 10.55 -2.10
N VAL A 187 -4.58 10.41 -0.86
CA VAL A 187 -3.56 9.45 -0.43
C VAL A 187 -4.18 8.41 0.50
N ALA A 188 -4.12 7.15 0.08
CA ALA A 188 -4.65 6.01 0.81
C ALA A 188 -3.54 5.40 1.69
N VAL A 189 -3.75 5.41 3.01
CA VAL A 189 -2.80 4.91 4.02
C VAL A 189 -3.53 4.12 5.11
N ASP A 190 -2.87 3.12 5.70
CA ASP A 190 -3.43 2.33 6.81
C ASP A 190 -2.59 2.41 8.09
N VAL A 191 -1.70 3.39 8.14
CA VAL A 191 -0.93 3.72 9.35
C VAL A 191 -1.38 5.08 9.90
N LYS A 192 -1.25 5.26 11.20
CA LYS A 192 -1.67 6.49 11.90
C LYS A 192 -0.48 7.33 12.37
N ASN A 193 0.74 6.93 12.04
CA ASN A 193 1.96 7.59 12.49
C ASN A 193 2.02 9.04 12.00
N PRO A 194 2.34 10.00 12.88
CA PRO A 194 2.64 11.38 12.47
C PRO A 194 3.94 11.42 11.67
N LEU A 195 4.27 12.58 11.13
CA LEU A 195 5.52 12.74 10.37
C LEU A 195 6.77 12.56 11.23
N LEU A 196 6.80 13.15 12.43
CA LEU A 196 8.01 13.39 13.24
C LEU A 196 7.93 12.71 14.62
N GLY A 197 9.10 12.61 15.25
CA GLY A 197 9.25 12.11 16.61
C GLY A 197 9.30 10.58 16.70
N PRO A 198 9.27 10.01 17.93
CA PRO A 198 9.47 8.57 18.17
C PRO A 198 8.49 7.66 17.41
N ASP A 199 7.26 8.14 17.21
CA ASP A 199 6.23 7.43 16.44
C ASP A 199 6.17 7.89 14.97
N GLY A 200 7.13 8.70 14.53
CA GLY A 200 7.17 9.32 13.21
C GLY A 200 7.81 8.46 12.11
N ALA A 201 7.82 9.01 10.91
CA ALA A 201 8.29 8.35 9.69
C ALA A 201 9.71 7.79 9.79
N ALA A 202 10.65 8.55 10.35
CA ALA A 202 12.06 8.16 10.45
C ALA A 202 12.23 7.03 11.48
N TYR A 203 11.73 7.21 12.68
CA TYR A 203 11.94 6.26 13.77
C TYR A 203 11.25 4.91 13.53
N VAL A 204 10.04 4.92 13.00
CA VAL A 204 9.26 3.69 12.83
C VAL A 204 9.62 2.94 11.55
N TYR A 205 9.87 3.65 10.46
CA TYR A 205 9.97 3.00 9.15
C TYR A 205 11.36 3.03 8.50
N ALA A 206 12.29 3.91 8.92
CA ALA A 206 13.60 3.96 8.29
C ALA A 206 14.51 2.75 8.63
N PRO A 207 14.41 2.09 9.81
CA PRO A 207 15.20 0.88 10.09
C PRO A 207 15.05 -0.21 9.04
N GLN A 208 13.82 -0.55 8.62
CA GLN A 208 13.57 -1.56 7.60
C GLN A 208 14.09 -1.17 6.20
N LYS A 209 14.40 0.12 5.99
CA LYS A 209 14.97 0.68 4.76
C LYS A 209 16.50 0.77 4.83
N GLY A 210 17.11 0.27 5.90
CA GLY A 210 18.56 0.20 6.10
C GLY A 210 19.16 1.37 6.87
N ALA A 211 18.35 2.20 7.55
CA ALA A 211 18.88 3.28 8.39
C ALA A 211 19.45 2.75 9.71
N THR A 212 20.63 3.26 10.08
CA THR A 212 21.20 3.11 11.43
C THR A 212 20.57 4.11 12.40
N GLU A 213 20.75 3.93 13.71
CA GLU A 213 20.25 4.88 14.73
C GLU A 213 20.71 6.32 14.48
N ALA A 214 21.98 6.51 14.10
CA ALA A 214 22.50 7.83 13.76
C ALA A 214 21.83 8.44 12.53
N MET A 215 21.54 7.63 11.50
CA MET A 215 20.80 8.06 10.31
C MET A 215 19.36 8.42 10.65
N ILE A 216 18.70 7.68 11.53
CA ILE A 216 17.31 7.93 11.92
C ILE A 216 17.18 9.34 12.53
N ALA A 217 18.07 9.72 13.44
CA ALA A 217 18.07 11.05 14.03
C ALA A 217 18.29 12.15 12.98
N GLN A 218 19.19 11.92 12.01
CA GLN A 218 19.44 12.87 10.91
C GLN A 218 18.21 13.00 9.99
N LEU A 219 17.54 11.89 9.70
CA LEU A 219 16.33 11.86 8.88
C LEU A 219 15.19 12.63 9.55
N ASP A 220 14.98 12.46 10.86
CA ASP A 220 13.92 13.16 11.60
C ASP A 220 14.19 14.69 11.62
N VAL A 221 15.44 15.10 11.80
CA VAL A 221 15.85 16.51 11.71
C VAL A 221 15.61 17.07 10.29
N ALA A 222 15.98 16.31 9.24
CA ALA A 222 15.77 16.74 7.86
C ALA A 222 14.27 16.86 7.51
N LEU A 223 13.46 15.91 7.95
CA LEU A 223 12.00 15.95 7.81
C LEU A 223 11.38 17.11 8.61
N THR A 224 11.92 17.44 9.79
CA THR A 224 11.47 18.60 10.59
C THR A 224 11.71 19.89 9.82
N HIS A 225 12.92 20.09 9.31
CA HIS A 225 13.26 21.26 8.50
C HIS A 225 12.36 21.39 7.26
N TYR A 226 12.13 20.28 6.57
CA TYR A 226 11.22 20.20 5.42
C TYR A 226 9.79 20.61 5.79
N ALA A 227 9.27 20.04 6.90
CA ALA A 227 7.93 20.35 7.36
C ALA A 227 7.77 21.83 7.74
N ASP A 228 8.75 22.42 8.43
CA ASP A 228 8.75 23.86 8.78
C ASP A 228 8.63 24.74 7.54
N HIS A 229 9.37 24.40 6.46
CA HIS A 229 9.31 25.15 5.22
C HIS A 229 7.97 24.98 4.50
N LEU A 230 7.48 23.75 4.34
CA LEU A 230 6.26 23.50 3.59
C LEU A 230 5.02 24.03 4.28
N GLU A 231 4.87 23.84 5.58
CA GLU A 231 3.73 24.35 6.33
C GLU A 231 3.70 25.88 6.37
N LYS A 232 4.89 26.52 6.42
CA LYS A 232 4.98 27.97 6.33
C LYS A 232 4.48 28.53 5.00
N ILE A 233 4.88 27.93 3.87
CA ILE A 233 4.50 28.44 2.54
C ILE A 233 3.06 28.09 2.15
N THR A 234 2.51 26.99 2.67
CA THR A 234 1.15 26.53 2.35
C THR A 234 0.12 26.99 3.39
N THR A 235 0.55 27.43 4.56
CA THR A 235 -0.30 27.74 5.73
C THR A 235 -1.14 26.54 6.20
N ARG A 236 -0.75 25.31 5.83
CA ARG A 236 -1.40 24.05 6.23
C ARG A 236 -0.62 23.41 7.38
N SER A 237 -1.30 22.87 8.36
CA SER A 237 -0.71 22.10 9.45
C SER A 237 -1.01 20.61 9.23
N VAL A 238 -0.03 19.88 8.72
CA VAL A 238 -0.20 18.49 8.25
C VAL A 238 0.65 17.49 9.05
N ARG A 239 1.80 17.91 9.60
CA ARG A 239 2.78 17.01 10.23
C ARG A 239 2.24 16.12 11.35
N HIS A 240 1.19 16.59 12.04
CA HIS A 240 0.56 15.86 13.14
C HIS A 240 -0.68 15.06 12.74
N LEU A 241 -1.11 15.14 11.47
CA LEU A 241 -2.26 14.36 11.02
C LEU A 241 -1.93 12.87 11.07
N PRO A 242 -2.91 12.04 11.48
CA PRO A 242 -2.76 10.59 11.39
C PRO A 242 -2.43 10.17 9.96
N GLY A 243 -1.35 9.39 9.79
CA GLY A 243 -0.89 8.93 8.48
C GLY A 243 0.09 9.86 7.78
N ALA A 244 0.37 11.06 8.28
CA ALA A 244 1.34 11.99 7.67
C ALA A 244 2.74 11.37 7.53
N GLY A 245 3.13 10.47 8.43
CA GLY A 245 4.41 9.75 8.38
C GLY A 245 4.45 8.60 7.39
N ALA A 246 3.33 8.24 6.77
CA ALA A 246 3.29 7.13 5.83
C ALA A 246 4.27 7.32 4.68
N ALA A 247 4.86 6.18 4.26
CA ALA A 247 5.81 6.12 3.15
C ALA A 247 6.99 7.09 3.32
N GLY A 248 7.57 7.18 4.53
CA GLY A 248 8.71 8.05 4.80
C GLY A 248 8.38 9.54 4.67
N GLY A 249 7.16 9.93 5.02
CA GLY A 249 6.66 11.31 4.94
C GLY A 249 6.09 11.70 3.59
N THR A 250 5.97 10.77 2.64
CA THR A 250 5.38 11.04 1.31
C THR A 250 3.94 11.54 1.43
N ALA A 251 3.14 10.96 2.36
CA ALA A 251 1.78 11.43 2.64
C ALA A 251 1.77 12.90 3.09
N PHE A 252 2.70 13.29 3.98
CA PHE A 252 2.85 14.68 4.40
C PHE A 252 3.11 15.61 3.21
N GLY A 253 4.13 15.29 2.37
CA GLY A 253 4.51 16.15 1.26
C GLY A 253 3.35 16.39 0.29
N ILE A 254 2.63 15.33 -0.09
CA ILE A 254 1.48 15.40 -1.00
C ILE A 254 0.33 16.20 -0.35
N ALA A 255 -0.02 15.89 0.89
CA ALA A 255 -1.11 16.60 1.58
C ALA A 255 -0.77 18.08 1.82
N CYS A 256 0.48 18.39 2.16
CA CYS A 256 0.90 19.77 2.42
C CYS A 256 0.94 20.60 1.13
N LEU A 257 1.61 20.14 0.07
CA LEU A 257 1.78 20.93 -1.16
C LEU A 257 0.62 20.84 -2.12
N LEU A 258 0.06 19.64 -2.36
CA LEU A 258 -1.04 19.45 -3.31
C LEU A 258 -2.42 19.54 -2.65
N GLY A 259 -2.49 19.61 -1.31
CA GLY A 259 -3.76 19.67 -0.59
C GLY A 259 -4.55 18.36 -0.63
N ALA A 260 -3.88 17.24 -0.87
CA ALA A 260 -4.51 15.95 -0.92
C ALA A 260 -5.08 15.52 0.45
N GLU A 261 -6.21 14.84 0.42
CA GLU A 261 -6.80 14.23 1.61
C GLU A 261 -6.08 12.93 1.94
N ILE A 262 -5.76 12.73 3.23
CA ILE A 262 -5.25 11.45 3.75
C ILE A 262 -6.46 10.60 4.15
N ILE A 263 -6.66 9.46 3.48
CA ILE A 263 -7.80 8.57 3.68
C ILE A 263 -7.34 7.19 4.13
N SER A 264 -8.23 6.45 4.82
CA SER A 264 -7.98 5.05 5.16
C SER A 264 -7.95 4.20 3.88
N GLY A 265 -6.84 3.49 3.64
CA GLY A 265 -6.66 2.64 2.47
C GLY A 265 -7.67 1.50 2.46
N PHE A 266 -7.80 0.78 3.56
CA PHE A 266 -8.74 -0.33 3.65
C PHE A 266 -10.20 0.12 3.50
N ASP A 267 -10.62 1.21 4.16
CA ASP A 267 -12.01 1.67 4.07
C ASP A 267 -12.35 2.10 2.65
N TRP A 268 -11.43 2.81 2.00
CA TRP A 268 -11.58 3.22 0.60
C TRP A 268 -11.66 2.01 -0.34
N ILE A 269 -10.71 1.06 -0.24
CA ILE A 269 -10.69 -0.17 -1.04
C ILE A 269 -11.94 -0.99 -0.78
N SER A 270 -12.30 -1.21 0.49
CA SER A 270 -13.49 -1.96 0.91
C SER A 270 -14.78 -1.38 0.32
N SER A 271 -14.90 -0.05 0.32
CA SER A 271 -16.02 0.65 -0.31
C SER A 271 -16.02 0.43 -1.83
N LEU A 272 -14.87 0.60 -2.49
CA LEU A 272 -14.72 0.48 -3.94
C LEU A 272 -15.09 -0.92 -4.45
N ILE A 273 -14.63 -1.97 -3.75
CA ILE A 273 -14.95 -3.38 -4.10
C ILE A 273 -16.28 -3.86 -3.51
N GLN A 274 -17.02 -3.00 -2.80
CA GLN A 274 -18.28 -3.32 -2.11
C GLN A 274 -18.16 -4.52 -1.16
N LEU A 275 -17.06 -4.59 -0.39
CA LEU A 275 -16.70 -5.73 0.44
C LEU A 275 -17.81 -6.11 1.42
N HIS A 276 -18.46 -5.13 2.06
CA HIS A 276 -19.59 -5.35 2.97
C HIS A 276 -20.73 -6.16 2.33
N LYS A 277 -21.14 -5.78 1.12
CA LYS A 277 -22.22 -6.48 0.38
C LYS A 277 -21.79 -7.90 -0.02
N ARG A 278 -20.52 -8.06 -0.41
CA ARG A 278 -19.98 -9.38 -0.78
C ARG A 278 -19.95 -10.30 0.43
N VAL A 279 -19.44 -9.85 1.59
CA VAL A 279 -19.46 -10.61 2.84
C VAL A 279 -20.91 -10.95 3.24
N GLN A 280 -21.82 -9.98 3.24
CA GLN A 280 -23.21 -10.21 3.59
C GLN A 280 -23.88 -11.28 2.71
N SER A 281 -23.58 -11.30 1.42
CA SER A 281 -24.16 -12.24 0.44
C SER A 281 -23.49 -13.60 0.39
N ALA A 282 -22.33 -13.78 1.01
CA ALA A 282 -21.62 -15.05 1.07
C ALA A 282 -22.18 -15.97 2.16
N ASP A 283 -22.09 -17.27 1.94
CA ASP A 283 -22.36 -18.28 2.98
C ASP A 283 -21.10 -18.51 3.80
N VAL A 284 -19.92 -18.43 3.16
CA VAL A 284 -18.59 -18.66 3.74
C VAL A 284 -17.62 -17.63 3.15
N VAL A 285 -16.70 -17.13 3.99
CA VAL A 285 -15.59 -16.27 3.58
C VAL A 285 -14.28 -16.99 3.80
N VAL A 286 -13.39 -16.97 2.79
CA VAL A 286 -12.04 -17.52 2.87
C VAL A 286 -11.04 -16.42 2.54
N THR A 287 -10.01 -16.28 3.37
CA THR A 287 -8.93 -15.32 3.19
C THR A 287 -7.58 -15.99 3.42
N GLY A 288 -6.50 -15.23 3.22
CA GLY A 288 -5.14 -15.68 3.51
C GLY A 288 -4.15 -14.54 3.37
N GLU A 289 -3.01 -14.66 4.03
CA GLU A 289 -1.87 -13.76 3.95
C GLU A 289 -0.55 -14.51 4.10
N GLY A 290 0.58 -13.85 3.87
CA GLY A 290 1.90 -14.49 3.97
C GLY A 290 2.21 -15.01 5.37
N ARG A 291 1.96 -14.21 6.40
CA ARG A 291 2.20 -14.60 7.80
C ARG A 291 1.11 -14.05 8.69
N LEU A 292 0.47 -14.95 9.40
CA LEU A 292 -0.51 -14.61 10.41
C LEU A 292 0.20 -14.43 11.76
N ASP A 293 0.17 -13.23 12.30
CA ASP A 293 0.78 -12.87 13.59
C ASP A 293 -0.05 -11.82 14.34
N GLY A 294 0.34 -11.47 15.57
CA GLY A 294 -0.40 -10.50 16.40
C GLY A 294 -0.57 -9.11 15.76
N GLN A 295 0.25 -8.73 14.80
CA GLN A 295 0.08 -7.47 14.06
C GLN A 295 -1.10 -7.53 13.08
N THR A 296 -1.48 -8.72 12.63
CA THR A 296 -2.65 -8.92 11.76
C THR A 296 -3.94 -8.47 12.43
N LEU A 297 -4.04 -8.62 13.77
CA LEU A 297 -5.17 -8.15 14.57
C LEU A 297 -5.20 -6.63 14.75
N SER A 298 -4.08 -5.95 14.58
CA SER A 298 -3.90 -4.53 14.87
C SER A 298 -4.39 -3.59 13.75
N GLY A 299 -5.38 -4.01 12.94
CA GLY A 299 -5.99 -3.14 11.92
C GLY A 299 -5.57 -3.41 10.49
N LYS A 300 -4.83 -4.50 10.21
CA LYS A 300 -4.55 -4.95 8.84
C LYS A 300 -5.81 -5.53 8.17
N ALA A 301 -5.79 -5.66 6.85
CA ALA A 301 -6.92 -6.07 6.02
C ALA A 301 -7.67 -7.31 6.54
N ILE A 302 -6.95 -8.35 7.02
CA ILE A 302 -7.58 -9.58 7.55
C ILE A 302 -8.30 -9.33 8.88
N GLY A 303 -7.74 -8.54 9.80
CA GLY A 303 -8.41 -8.19 11.05
C GLY A 303 -9.70 -7.41 10.83
N GLN A 304 -9.69 -6.49 9.87
CA GLN A 304 -10.89 -5.74 9.47
C GLN A 304 -11.92 -6.64 8.77
N LEU A 305 -11.47 -7.56 7.89
CA LEU A 305 -12.35 -8.57 7.28
C LEU A 305 -12.98 -9.49 8.34
N ALA A 306 -12.22 -9.91 9.36
CA ALA A 306 -12.72 -10.72 10.46
C ALA A 306 -13.82 -9.98 11.25
N THR A 307 -13.58 -8.69 11.54
CA THR A 307 -14.59 -7.82 12.18
C THR A 307 -15.87 -7.75 11.34
N LEU A 308 -15.73 -7.61 10.03
CA LEU A 308 -16.84 -7.56 9.10
C LEU A 308 -17.61 -8.89 9.03
N CYS A 309 -16.89 -10.02 8.99
CA CYS A 309 -17.50 -11.37 9.03
C CYS A 309 -18.27 -11.59 10.33
N LYS A 310 -17.71 -11.18 11.48
CA LYS A 310 -18.36 -11.25 12.78
C LYS A 310 -19.64 -10.40 12.81
N LEU A 311 -19.60 -9.19 12.26
CA LEU A 311 -20.77 -8.30 12.16
C LEU A 311 -21.93 -8.95 11.40
N HIS A 312 -21.61 -9.67 10.31
CA HIS A 312 -22.61 -10.33 9.45
C HIS A 312 -22.88 -11.80 9.81
N GLY A 313 -22.28 -12.31 10.88
CA GLY A 313 -22.46 -13.72 11.30
C GLY A 313 -21.95 -14.73 10.27
N LYS A 314 -20.88 -14.38 9.53
CA LYS A 314 -20.32 -15.23 8.47
C LYS A 314 -19.09 -15.99 8.97
N PRO A 315 -19.00 -17.32 8.72
CA PRO A 315 -17.81 -18.09 9.03
C PRO A 315 -16.64 -17.59 8.17
N LEU A 316 -15.49 -17.35 8.83
CA LEU A 316 -14.25 -16.92 8.20
C LEU A 316 -13.18 -17.99 8.38
N TYR A 317 -12.63 -18.44 7.27
CA TYR A 317 -11.49 -19.37 7.22
C TYR A 317 -10.26 -18.62 6.74
N VAL A 318 -9.13 -18.78 7.46
CA VAL A 318 -7.88 -18.11 7.13
C VAL A 318 -6.83 -19.15 6.73
N LEU A 319 -6.31 -19.02 5.51
CA LEU A 319 -5.24 -19.86 4.95
C LEU A 319 -3.96 -19.01 4.84
N PRO A 320 -3.19 -18.82 5.92
CA PRO A 320 -1.92 -18.11 5.84
C PRO A 320 -0.86 -19.00 5.21
N ALA A 321 0.18 -18.43 4.57
CA ALA A 321 1.33 -19.23 4.14
C ALA A 321 1.97 -19.90 5.35
N SER A 322 2.19 -19.14 6.43
CA SER A 322 2.63 -19.69 7.71
C SER A 322 1.94 -18.97 8.87
N CYS A 323 1.86 -19.64 10.03
CA CYS A 323 1.31 -19.08 11.24
C CYS A 323 2.35 -19.18 12.35
N THR A 324 2.65 -18.09 13.03
CA THR A 324 3.38 -18.09 14.29
C THR A 324 2.35 -18.14 15.40
N GLN A 325 2.28 -19.25 15.99
CA GLN A 325 1.57 -19.72 17.18
C GLN A 325 0.72 -18.78 18.06
N GLN A 326 -0.44 -19.33 18.51
CA GLN A 326 -1.11 -19.16 19.82
C GLN A 326 -1.99 -17.94 20.08
N ASP A 327 -2.33 -17.13 19.10
CA ASP A 327 -3.39 -16.16 19.32
C ASP A 327 -4.74 -16.86 19.19
N ASP A 328 -5.68 -16.51 20.08
CA ASP A 328 -7.07 -16.99 19.99
C ASP A 328 -7.79 -16.24 18.85
N TRP A 329 -7.61 -16.74 17.66
CA TRP A 329 -8.24 -16.19 16.45
C TRP A 329 -9.78 -16.28 16.47
N THR A 330 -10.33 -17.16 17.32
CA THR A 330 -11.79 -17.28 17.46
C THR A 330 -12.38 -16.07 18.15
N ALA A 331 -11.66 -15.46 19.07
CA ALA A 331 -12.08 -14.23 19.79
C ALA A 331 -12.36 -13.07 18.82
N VAL A 332 -11.61 -13.00 17.71
CA VAL A 332 -11.76 -11.97 16.66
C VAL A 332 -12.70 -12.34 15.53
N GLY A 333 -13.32 -13.53 15.58
CA GLY A 333 -14.33 -13.96 14.61
C GLY A 333 -13.80 -14.87 13.50
N VAL A 334 -12.58 -15.41 13.63
CA VAL A 334 -12.05 -16.44 12.72
C VAL A 334 -12.58 -17.79 13.14
N THR A 335 -13.17 -18.54 12.21
CA THR A 335 -13.74 -19.87 12.47
C THR A 335 -12.65 -20.93 12.53
N LYS A 336 -11.68 -20.89 11.62
CA LYS A 336 -10.56 -21.86 11.56
C LYS A 336 -9.38 -21.22 10.84
N VAL A 337 -8.17 -21.48 11.34
CA VAL A 337 -6.92 -21.17 10.65
C VAL A 337 -6.30 -22.46 10.14
N MET A 338 -5.92 -22.50 8.87
CA MET A 338 -5.25 -23.63 8.23
C MET A 338 -4.00 -23.15 7.50
N PRO A 339 -2.81 -23.20 8.12
CA PRO A 339 -1.57 -22.85 7.47
C PRO A 339 -1.34 -23.70 6.22
N VAL A 340 -0.86 -23.05 5.14
CA VAL A 340 -0.65 -23.72 3.84
C VAL A 340 0.59 -24.60 3.89
N VAL A 341 1.64 -24.16 4.61
CA VAL A 341 2.86 -24.90 4.85
C VAL A 341 3.32 -24.75 6.30
N GLU A 342 4.27 -25.58 6.71
CA GLU A 342 4.91 -25.46 8.02
C GLU A 342 5.79 -24.21 8.11
N SER A 343 5.99 -23.72 9.33
CA SER A 343 6.83 -22.55 9.57
C SER A 343 8.25 -22.75 9.01
N GLY A 344 8.73 -21.76 8.26
CA GLY A 344 10.04 -21.78 7.62
C GLY A 344 10.05 -22.33 6.19
N GLN A 345 8.91 -22.83 5.68
CA GLN A 345 8.78 -23.24 4.29
C GLN A 345 8.15 -22.13 3.44
N LEU A 346 8.48 -22.10 2.13
CA LEU A 346 7.84 -21.23 1.17
C LEU A 346 6.62 -21.93 0.58
N ALA A 347 5.46 -21.30 0.70
CA ALA A 347 4.23 -21.80 0.11
C ALA A 347 4.27 -21.73 -1.41
N THR A 348 3.72 -22.75 -2.07
CA THR A 348 3.50 -22.76 -3.51
C THR A 348 2.01 -22.65 -3.85
N VAL A 349 1.70 -22.32 -5.09
CA VAL A 349 0.32 -22.31 -5.61
C VAL A 349 -0.36 -23.67 -5.39
N ASN A 350 0.36 -24.77 -5.59
CA ASN A 350 -0.18 -26.11 -5.40
C ASN A 350 -0.52 -26.41 -3.92
N ASP A 351 0.23 -25.87 -2.97
CA ASP A 351 -0.06 -26.04 -1.55
C ASP A 351 -1.35 -25.31 -1.17
N VAL A 352 -1.58 -24.12 -1.72
CA VAL A 352 -2.85 -23.37 -1.56
C VAL A 352 -4.02 -24.19 -2.11
N VAL A 353 -3.88 -24.76 -3.32
CA VAL A 353 -4.92 -25.62 -3.91
C VAL A 353 -5.24 -26.82 -3.01
N LYS A 354 -4.22 -27.53 -2.52
CA LYS A 354 -4.38 -28.69 -1.62
C LYS A 354 -5.07 -28.32 -0.32
N THR A 355 -4.63 -27.25 0.34
CA THR A 355 -5.19 -26.80 1.62
C THR A 355 -6.65 -26.39 1.47
N MET A 356 -6.97 -25.66 0.40
CA MET A 356 -8.34 -25.25 0.10
C MET A 356 -9.24 -26.47 -0.19
N ARG A 357 -8.75 -27.43 -0.98
CA ARG A 357 -9.46 -28.68 -1.23
C ARG A 357 -9.73 -29.46 0.05
N LEU A 358 -8.73 -29.56 0.92
CA LEU A 358 -8.87 -30.24 2.21
C LEU A 358 -9.90 -29.55 3.10
N LEU A 359 -9.86 -28.21 3.21
CA LEU A 359 -10.83 -27.44 3.97
C LEU A 359 -12.28 -27.78 3.59
N PHE A 360 -12.57 -27.86 2.30
CA PHE A 360 -13.93 -28.08 1.81
C PHE A 360 -14.30 -29.57 1.55
N SER A 361 -13.39 -30.49 1.75
CA SER A 361 -13.74 -31.93 1.77
C SER A 361 -14.43 -32.35 3.07
N GLU A 362 -14.42 -31.51 4.09
CA GLU A 362 -15.09 -31.73 5.39
C GLU A 362 -16.51 -31.14 5.43
N PHE A 363 -16.97 -30.44 4.36
CA PHE A 363 -18.30 -29.86 4.19
C PHE A 363 -19.23 -30.81 3.42
#